data_cc7803313ae5feb4369319e9e7a753f9
#
_entry.id   cc7803313ae5feb4369319e9e7a753f9
#
_cell.length_a   1.000
_cell.length_b   1.000
_cell.length_c   1.000
_cell.angle_alpha   90.00
_cell.angle_beta   90.00
_cell.angle_gamma   90.00
#
_symmetry.space_group_name_H-M   'P 1'
#
loop_
_entity.id
_entity.type
_entity.pdbx_description
1 polymer ?
#
loop_
_entity_poly.entity_id
_entity_poly.type
_entity_poly.pdbx_seq_one_letter_code
_entity_poly.pdbx_strand_id
1 'polypeptide(L)'
;MKFNKAIKNLFIVLFSTLLISACSTAKKANVDTVDDVYTGTDTVEFLAKGVPDRIFFATNKSKLTTASRDTLRKQATWMRKNKDVTVTVEGHADERGTREYNLALGERRANAAKDY
;
A
#
# COMPACT_ATOMS: atom_id res chain seq x y z
N MET A 1 22.34 -51.99 26.32
CA MET A 1 21.04 -52.08 25.62
C MET A 1 21.27 -51.95 24.12
N LYS A 2 21.07 -53.05 23.37
CA LYS A 2 21.19 -53.02 21.90
C LYS A 2 19.87 -52.46 21.34
N PHE A 3 19.83 -51.19 20.97
CA PHE A 3 18.69 -50.63 20.24
C PHE A 3 18.60 -51.30 18.86
N ASN A 4 17.47 -51.92 18.57
CA ASN A 4 17.23 -52.59 17.30
C ASN A 4 17.39 -51.59 16.14
N LYS A 5 18.12 -52.01 15.08
CA LYS A 5 18.34 -51.22 13.86
C LYS A 5 17.03 -50.64 13.26
N ALA A 6 15.93 -51.35 13.40
CA ALA A 6 14.60 -50.91 12.96
C ALA A 6 14.11 -49.65 13.67
N ILE A 7 14.38 -49.51 14.97
CA ILE A 7 13.95 -48.32 15.75
C ILE A 7 14.80 -47.11 15.39
N LYS A 8 16.11 -47.28 15.11
CA LYS A 8 16.96 -46.19 14.63
C LYS A 8 16.50 -45.65 13.28
N ASN A 9 16.13 -46.53 12.36
CA ASN A 9 15.65 -46.10 11.04
C ASN A 9 14.27 -45.42 11.13
N LEU A 10 13.41 -45.86 12.05
CA LEU A 10 12.12 -45.23 12.29
C LEU A 10 12.26 -43.79 12.81
N PHE A 11 13.20 -43.53 13.72
CA PHE A 11 13.49 -42.19 14.24
C PHE A 11 14.08 -41.27 13.17
N ILE A 12 14.93 -41.77 12.26
CA ILE A 12 15.51 -40.99 11.18
C ILE A 12 14.44 -40.60 10.16
N VAL A 13 13.52 -41.51 9.84
CA VAL A 13 12.40 -41.19 8.90
C VAL A 13 11.40 -40.23 9.53
N LEU A 14 11.12 -40.38 10.84
CA LEU A 14 10.21 -39.48 11.54
C LEU A 14 10.79 -38.04 11.70
N PHE A 15 12.11 -37.93 11.84
CA PHE A 15 12.77 -36.63 11.97
C PHE A 15 12.96 -35.93 10.64
N SER A 16 13.02 -36.65 9.52
CA SER A 16 13.16 -36.06 8.17
C SER A 16 11.85 -35.49 7.63
N THR A 17 10.69 -35.88 8.17
CA THR A 17 9.37 -35.37 7.70
C THR A 17 8.91 -34.10 8.41
N LEU A 18 9.66 -33.61 9.41
CA LEU A 18 9.26 -32.44 10.21
C LEU A 18 9.85 -31.11 9.72
N LEU A 19 10.57 -31.09 8.59
CA LEU A 19 11.23 -29.89 8.07
C LEU A 19 10.59 -29.32 6.79
N ILE A 20 9.37 -29.72 6.43
CA ILE A 20 8.69 -29.16 5.27
C ILE A 20 7.36 -28.56 5.72
N SER A 21 7.41 -27.46 6.44
CA SER A 21 6.23 -26.58 6.57
C SER A 21 6.63 -25.20 7.06
N ALA A 22 7.32 -24.46 6.21
CA ALA A 22 7.43 -23.02 6.35
C ALA A 22 7.52 -22.38 4.96
N CYS A 23 6.62 -22.75 4.03
CA CYS A 23 6.26 -21.85 2.96
C CYS A 23 5.03 -21.07 3.44
N SER A 24 5.28 -20.02 4.20
CA SER A 24 4.36 -18.91 4.31
C SER A 24 4.17 -18.34 2.91
N THR A 25 3.13 -18.75 2.23
CA THR A 25 2.62 -18.07 1.05
C THR A 25 2.18 -16.68 1.52
N ALA A 26 3.10 -15.73 1.50
CA ALA A 26 2.75 -14.34 1.49
C ALA A 26 1.80 -14.16 0.29
N LYS A 27 0.52 -13.94 0.58
CA LYS A 27 -0.50 -13.62 -0.41
C LYS A 27 -0.02 -12.33 -1.07
N LYS A 28 0.63 -12.47 -2.23
CA LYS A 28 1.00 -11.36 -3.07
C LYS A 28 -0.30 -10.67 -3.41
N ALA A 29 -0.60 -9.58 -2.73
CA ALA A 29 -1.59 -8.66 -3.22
C ALA A 29 -1.16 -8.31 -4.64
N ASN A 30 -2.03 -8.53 -5.63
CA ASN A 30 -1.85 -8.02 -6.97
C ASN A 30 -1.79 -6.49 -6.84
N VAL A 31 -0.60 -5.99 -6.61
CA VAL A 31 -0.26 -4.62 -6.89
C VAL A 31 -0.13 -4.60 -8.40
N ASP A 32 -1.07 -3.96 -9.07
CA ASP A 32 -0.85 -3.54 -10.44
C ASP A 32 0.53 -2.89 -10.44
N THR A 33 1.48 -3.55 -11.09
CA THR A 33 2.87 -3.12 -11.18
C THR A 33 2.93 -1.81 -11.93
N VAL A 34 2.69 -0.73 -11.20
CA VAL A 34 3.06 0.60 -11.63
C VAL A 34 4.41 0.82 -10.96
N ASP A 35 5.47 0.55 -11.70
CA ASP A 35 6.81 0.87 -11.30
C ASP A 35 6.85 2.32 -10.81
N ASP A 36 7.47 2.56 -9.65
CA ASP A 36 7.67 3.86 -9.01
C ASP A 36 6.44 4.56 -8.38
N VAL A 37 5.53 3.84 -7.74
CA VAL A 37 4.56 4.47 -6.84
C VAL A 37 5.16 4.58 -5.43
N TYR A 38 5.52 5.78 -5.04
CA TYR A 38 5.83 6.07 -3.63
C TYR A 38 4.57 5.87 -2.80
N THR A 39 4.60 4.94 -1.87
CA THR A 39 3.43 4.59 -1.03
C THR A 39 3.41 5.35 0.30
N GLY A 40 4.41 6.20 0.55
CA GLY A 40 4.47 7.08 1.73
C GLY A 40 4.44 6.34 3.06
N THR A 41 5.13 5.21 3.15
CA THR A 41 5.12 4.37 4.35
C THR A 41 5.72 5.04 5.60
N ASP A 42 6.48 6.12 5.43
CA ASP A 42 7.28 6.71 6.49
C ASP A 42 6.51 7.72 7.36
N THR A 43 5.41 8.27 6.85
CA THR A 43 4.57 9.22 7.59
C THR A 43 3.10 9.03 7.23
N VAL A 44 2.44 8.10 7.92
CA VAL A 44 1.00 7.92 7.72
C VAL A 44 0.28 8.86 8.69
N GLU A 45 -0.16 9.99 8.18
CA GLU A 45 -1.13 10.83 8.88
C GLU A 45 -2.54 10.38 8.51
N PHE A 46 -3.45 10.54 9.45
CA PHE A 46 -4.84 10.13 9.28
C PHE A 46 -5.76 11.33 9.46
N LEU A 47 -6.70 11.49 8.55
CA LEU A 47 -7.82 12.40 8.72
C LEU A 47 -8.71 11.96 9.89
N ALA A 48 -8.87 10.64 10.04
CA ALA A 48 -9.51 9.97 11.16
C ALA A 48 -8.99 8.54 11.26
N LYS A 49 -9.31 7.82 12.33
CA LYS A 49 -8.90 6.42 12.52
C LYS A 49 -9.27 5.57 11.28
N GLY A 50 -8.27 5.05 10.58
CA GLY A 50 -8.44 4.23 9.39
C GLY A 50 -8.78 4.99 8.09
N VAL A 51 -8.71 6.34 8.11
CA VAL A 51 -8.91 7.20 6.95
C VAL A 51 -7.62 8.00 6.70
N PRO A 52 -6.73 7.54 5.82
CA PRO A 52 -5.51 8.28 5.48
C PRO A 52 -5.84 9.68 4.95
N ASP A 53 -4.99 10.67 5.27
CA ASP A 53 -5.15 12.07 4.84
C ASP A 53 -4.64 12.32 3.42
N ARG A 54 -3.85 11.40 2.85
CA ARG A 54 -3.17 11.57 1.56
C ARG A 54 -3.33 10.38 0.62
N ILE A 55 -3.10 10.65 -0.65
CA ILE A 55 -3.04 9.66 -1.72
C ILE A 55 -1.76 9.85 -2.54
N PHE A 56 -1.37 8.80 -3.26
CA PHE A 56 -0.14 8.80 -4.04
C PHE A 56 -0.39 8.55 -5.52
N PHE A 57 0.52 9.07 -6.34
CA PHE A 57 0.50 8.95 -7.79
C PHE A 57 1.81 8.34 -8.29
N ALA A 58 1.76 7.66 -9.41
CA ALA A 58 2.96 7.22 -10.10
C ALA A 58 3.79 8.43 -10.57
N THR A 59 5.09 8.19 -10.80
CA THR A 59 6.03 9.20 -11.29
C THR A 59 5.49 9.89 -12.54
N ASN A 60 5.49 11.21 -12.54
CA ASN A 60 4.98 12.06 -13.64
C ASN A 60 3.52 11.80 -14.05
N LYS A 61 2.72 11.15 -13.22
CA LYS A 61 1.30 10.88 -13.50
C LYS A 61 0.39 11.65 -12.55
N SER A 62 -0.81 11.96 -13.05
CA SER A 62 -1.96 12.48 -12.30
C SER A 62 -3.16 11.54 -12.36
N LYS A 63 -3.01 10.35 -12.97
CA LYS A 63 -4.04 9.32 -13.00
C LYS A 63 -4.12 8.63 -11.65
N LEU A 64 -5.32 8.51 -11.10
CA LEU A 64 -5.58 7.85 -9.83
C LEU A 64 -5.33 6.32 -9.95
N THR A 65 -4.56 5.79 -9.01
CA THR A 65 -4.36 4.34 -8.83
C THR A 65 -5.59 3.72 -8.15
N THR A 66 -5.70 2.40 -8.15
CA THR A 66 -6.76 1.70 -7.42
C THR A 66 -6.68 1.99 -5.92
N ALA A 67 -5.49 1.94 -5.33
CA ALA A 67 -5.27 2.25 -3.92
C ALA A 67 -5.67 3.70 -3.58
N SER A 68 -5.33 4.67 -4.45
CA SER A 68 -5.72 6.07 -4.26
C SER A 68 -7.24 6.24 -4.32
N ARG A 69 -7.92 5.57 -5.25
CA ARG A 69 -9.39 5.59 -5.33
C ARG A 69 -10.05 4.99 -4.08
N ASP A 70 -9.50 3.90 -3.53
CA ASP A 70 -10.04 3.30 -2.30
C ASP A 70 -9.87 4.23 -1.09
N THR A 71 -8.75 4.93 -0.99
CA THR A 71 -8.54 5.97 0.02
C THR A 71 -9.52 7.12 -0.14
N LEU A 72 -9.69 7.66 -1.35
CA LEU A 72 -10.63 8.74 -1.64
C LEU A 72 -12.08 8.36 -1.29
N ARG A 73 -12.51 7.12 -1.54
CA ARG A 73 -13.84 6.64 -1.12
C ARG A 73 -14.00 6.66 0.40
N LYS A 74 -12.96 6.26 1.16
CA LYS A 74 -12.98 6.35 2.63
C LYS A 74 -13.08 7.79 3.10
N GLN A 75 -12.28 8.69 2.52
CA GLN A 75 -12.30 10.11 2.81
C GLN A 75 -13.67 10.73 2.49
N ALA A 76 -14.23 10.45 1.32
CA ALA A 76 -15.57 10.92 0.93
C ALA A 76 -16.68 10.40 1.86
N THR A 77 -16.57 9.15 2.31
CA THR A 77 -17.51 8.57 3.27
C THR A 77 -17.41 9.27 4.63
N TRP A 78 -16.20 9.58 5.07
CA TRP A 78 -15.97 10.31 6.30
C TRP A 78 -16.49 11.75 6.21
N MET A 79 -16.20 12.47 5.12
CA MET A 79 -16.68 13.85 4.89
C MET A 79 -18.22 13.92 4.87
N ARG A 80 -18.90 12.94 4.26
CA ARG A 80 -20.37 12.88 4.27
C ARG A 80 -20.97 12.77 5.67
N LYS A 81 -20.24 12.18 6.61
CA LYS A 81 -20.64 12.07 8.02
C LYS A 81 -20.29 13.30 8.86
N ASN A 82 -19.31 14.10 8.40
CA ASN A 82 -18.76 15.26 9.10
C ASN A 82 -18.96 16.52 8.24
N LYS A 83 -20.22 16.91 8.05
CA LYS A 83 -20.61 17.99 7.11
C LYS A 83 -20.10 19.37 7.49
N ASP A 84 -19.74 19.58 8.75
CA ASP A 84 -19.20 20.84 9.26
C ASP A 84 -17.70 21.03 8.97
N VAL A 85 -17.06 20.00 8.40
CA VAL A 85 -15.62 20.04 8.10
C VAL A 85 -15.41 20.54 6.66
N THR A 86 -14.57 21.56 6.54
CA THR A 86 -14.06 22.03 5.23
C THR A 86 -12.69 21.41 4.98
N VAL A 87 -12.50 20.82 3.80
CA VAL A 87 -11.25 20.17 3.41
C VAL A 87 -10.63 20.94 2.25
N THR A 88 -9.35 21.27 2.37
CA THR A 88 -8.53 21.78 1.28
C THR A 88 -7.75 20.63 0.66
N VAL A 89 -7.81 20.50 -0.67
CA VAL A 89 -7.05 19.50 -1.41
C VAL A 89 -5.80 20.15 -1.99
N GLU A 90 -4.63 19.70 -1.57
CA GLU A 90 -3.34 20.19 -2.05
C GLU A 90 -2.68 19.13 -2.93
N GLY A 91 -2.14 19.54 -4.07
CA GLY A 91 -1.42 18.66 -4.99
C GLY A 91 0.07 18.98 -5.00
N HIS A 92 0.87 17.95 -4.82
CA HIS A 92 2.32 18.07 -4.74
C HIS A 92 3.00 17.21 -5.81
N ALA A 93 4.22 17.62 -6.18
CA ALA A 93 5.17 16.86 -6.98
C ALA A 93 6.53 16.86 -6.27
N ASP A 94 7.41 15.94 -6.66
CA ASP A 94 8.79 15.93 -6.17
C ASP A 94 9.63 17.06 -6.80
N GLU A 95 10.90 17.16 -6.37
CA GLU A 95 11.82 18.21 -6.84
C GLU A 95 12.38 17.95 -8.25
N ARG A 96 12.14 16.77 -8.84
CA ARG A 96 12.66 16.42 -10.17
C ARG A 96 11.90 17.19 -11.26
N GLY A 97 12.66 17.83 -12.17
CA GLY A 97 12.11 18.62 -13.26
C GLY A 97 12.05 20.12 -12.96
N THR A 98 11.30 20.86 -13.78
CA THR A 98 11.16 22.31 -13.60
C THR A 98 10.06 22.63 -12.59
N ARG A 99 10.20 23.78 -11.95
CA ARG A 99 9.20 24.26 -10.98
C ARG A 99 7.83 24.43 -11.63
N GLU A 100 7.78 25.00 -12.82
CA GLU A 100 6.55 25.25 -13.58
C GLU A 100 5.83 23.93 -13.90
N TYR A 101 6.59 22.94 -14.37
CA TYR A 101 6.06 21.61 -14.64
C TYR A 101 5.48 20.96 -13.39
N ASN A 102 6.21 21.03 -12.26
CA ASN A 102 5.80 20.42 -11.01
C ASN A 102 4.59 21.11 -10.37
N LEU A 103 4.48 22.42 -10.47
CA LEU A 103 3.28 23.15 -10.07
C LEU A 103 2.06 22.70 -10.87
N ALA A 104 2.18 22.63 -12.21
CA ALA A 104 1.11 22.14 -13.06
C ALA A 104 0.77 20.66 -12.81
N LEU A 105 1.75 19.81 -12.49
CA LEU A 105 1.52 18.42 -12.12
C LEU A 105 0.77 18.31 -10.78
N GLY A 106 1.17 19.08 -9.78
CA GLY A 106 0.49 19.17 -8.49
C GLY A 106 -0.98 19.59 -8.66
N GLU A 107 -1.23 20.62 -9.42
CA GLU A 107 -2.59 21.09 -9.73
C GLU A 107 -3.45 20.01 -10.40
N ARG A 108 -2.92 19.31 -11.41
CA ARG A 108 -3.62 18.18 -12.05
C ARG A 108 -3.92 17.04 -11.08
N ARG A 109 -3.02 16.75 -10.12
CA ARG A 109 -3.22 15.74 -9.09
C ARG A 109 -4.33 16.14 -8.11
N ALA A 110 -4.32 17.39 -7.64
CA ALA A 110 -5.36 17.91 -6.76
C ALA A 110 -6.73 17.88 -7.43
N ASN A 111 -6.81 18.31 -8.69
CA ASN A 111 -8.05 18.27 -9.47
C ASN A 111 -8.53 16.84 -9.69
N ALA A 112 -7.65 15.89 -10.01
CA ALA A 112 -8.02 14.48 -10.16
C ALA A 112 -8.60 13.87 -8.87
N ALA A 113 -8.07 14.26 -7.71
CA ALA A 113 -8.60 13.83 -6.43
C ALA A 113 -9.95 14.47 -6.09
N LYS A 114 -10.09 15.77 -6.38
CA LYS A 114 -11.32 16.54 -6.13
C LYS A 114 -12.49 16.08 -7.00
N ASP A 115 -12.22 15.77 -8.26
CA ASP A 115 -13.24 15.40 -9.24
C ASP A 115 -13.78 13.98 -9.03
N TYR A 116 -12.97 13.09 -8.39
CA TYR A 116 -13.33 11.71 -8.06
C TYR A 116 -14.24 11.63 -6.84
#